data_e4881829c8ac8458254350a34bdaf4aa
#
_entry.id   e4881829c8ac8458254350a34bdaf4aa
#
_cell.length_a   1.000
_cell.length_b   1.000
_cell.length_c   1.000
_cell.angle_alpha   90.00
_cell.angle_beta   90.00
_cell.angle_gamma   90.00
#
_symmetry.space_group_name_H-M   'P 1'
#
loop_
_entity.id
_entity.type
_entity.pdbx_description
1 polymer ?
#
loop_
_entity_poly.entity_id
_entity_poly.type
_entity_poly.pdbx_seq_one_letter_code
_entity_poly.pdbx_strand_id
1 'polypeptide(L)'
;APDGEAEQEVLQLLAQTLDAAGIKGWTIVCGSVQPLRAALDVSGLSEEQIQEVLSLVHESDLVGLDAYLDVCGLCGPAAQAIREIPRLSGGSEVIGAIDALLEKAQVEPDQRGTQELSWLVGSLDVNGSPWTPSFDFSIINSFDYYTGLIFKAYAPGCSASVASGGRYDAVLSNLDARAAACGFALSLERVQASLDAEKDIRKRPLRIAVPKGSLFAPTVELLKRAGLPTEELDDLGRKLIVNAGEVEYLIVRATDAPAFVAYGGADCGICGNDSLFEANLDLIQLVDLKVGACHFVVAEPASRKGFAEKAFARRGSYRVATKYPRITQAYYDSIGCPVDIVALHGNIELGPIVGMADRIVDITATGTTLKENDLVVVDDDVMNCSARFFASPAAYRRNPQVRTLAEALSRIS
;
A
#
# COMPACT_ATOMS: atom_id res chain seq x y z
N ALA A 1 29.47 5.77 18.38
CA ALA A 1 29.28 4.36 18.65
C ALA A 1 29.65 3.57 17.39
N PRO A 2 30.14 2.34 17.48
CA PRO A 2 30.23 1.46 16.32
C PRO A 2 28.83 1.37 15.67
N ASP A 3 28.81 1.28 14.34
CA ASP A 3 27.57 1.22 13.59
C ASP A 3 26.71 0.03 14.09
N GLY A 4 25.49 0.32 14.53
CA GLY A 4 24.50 -0.66 15.01
C GLY A 4 24.28 -0.73 16.53
N GLU A 5 25.19 -0.29 17.40
CA GLU A 5 25.01 -0.36 18.85
C GLU A 5 23.83 0.52 19.35
N ALA A 6 23.66 1.69 18.75
CA ALA A 6 22.56 2.59 19.11
C ALA A 6 21.19 1.99 18.69
N GLU A 7 21.12 1.38 17.53
CA GLU A 7 19.93 0.69 17.04
C GLU A 7 19.57 -0.50 17.93
N GLN A 8 20.55 -1.29 18.34
CA GLN A 8 20.35 -2.40 19.26
C GLN A 8 19.79 -1.92 20.59
N GLU A 9 20.39 -0.89 21.21
CA GLU A 9 19.93 -0.32 22.47
C GLU A 9 18.48 0.19 22.37
N VAL A 10 18.17 0.93 21.32
CA VAL A 10 16.83 1.49 21.09
C VAL A 10 15.80 0.39 20.86
N LEU A 11 16.12 -0.68 20.12
CA LEU A 11 15.23 -1.82 19.91
C LEU A 11 14.98 -2.60 21.19
N GLN A 12 16.00 -2.79 22.02
CA GLN A 12 15.85 -3.41 23.34
C GLN A 12 14.97 -2.54 24.26
N LEU A 13 15.17 -1.22 24.26
CA LEU A 13 14.33 -0.30 25.02
C LEU A 13 12.88 -0.32 24.55
N LEU A 14 12.64 -0.39 23.24
CA LEU A 14 11.29 -0.54 22.68
C LEU A 14 10.64 -1.84 23.16
N ALA A 15 11.34 -2.97 23.06
CA ALA A 15 10.83 -4.26 23.53
C ALA A 15 10.46 -4.23 25.02
N GLN A 16 11.36 -3.70 25.89
CA GLN A 16 11.10 -3.52 27.30
C GLN A 16 9.91 -2.59 27.58
N THR A 17 9.74 -1.54 26.77
CA THR A 17 8.61 -0.61 26.89
C THR A 17 7.29 -1.30 26.58
N LEU A 18 7.25 -2.14 25.52
CA LEU A 18 6.06 -2.91 25.15
C LEU A 18 5.68 -3.93 26.25
N ASP A 19 6.68 -4.63 26.79
CA ASP A 19 6.49 -5.57 27.91
C ASP A 19 6.00 -4.85 29.18
N ALA A 20 6.61 -3.73 29.54
CA ALA A 20 6.21 -2.92 30.68
C ALA A 20 4.80 -2.34 30.54
N ALA A 21 4.39 -2.02 29.31
CA ALA A 21 3.01 -1.63 28.99
C ALA A 21 2.01 -2.78 29.13
N GLY A 22 2.47 -4.02 29.25
CA GLY A 22 1.65 -5.22 29.41
C GLY A 22 1.14 -5.81 28.09
N ILE A 23 1.64 -5.34 26.94
CA ILE A 23 1.24 -5.85 25.63
C ILE A 23 1.87 -7.24 25.41
N LYS A 24 1.06 -8.23 25.03
CA LYS A 24 1.51 -9.58 24.72
C LYS A 24 1.47 -9.83 23.21
N GLY A 25 2.38 -10.69 22.73
CA GLY A 25 2.37 -11.09 21.31
C GLY A 25 2.67 -9.93 20.36
N TRP A 26 3.40 -8.93 20.80
CA TRP A 26 3.93 -7.89 19.92
C TRP A 26 5.03 -8.45 19.01
N THR A 27 5.27 -7.76 17.90
CA THR A 27 6.32 -8.09 16.95
C THR A 27 7.00 -6.79 16.53
N ILE A 28 8.34 -6.74 16.60
CA ILE A 28 9.13 -5.66 16.01
C ILE A 28 9.57 -6.11 14.62
N VAL A 29 9.29 -5.27 13.64
CA VAL A 29 9.63 -5.47 12.23
C VAL A 29 10.61 -4.39 11.83
N CYS A 30 11.77 -4.83 11.33
CA CYS A 30 12.86 -3.97 10.87
C CYS A 30 12.90 -3.93 9.35
N GLY A 31 13.31 -2.80 8.80
CA GLY A 31 13.54 -2.60 7.37
C GLY A 31 14.73 -1.69 7.11
N SER A 32 15.22 -1.70 5.89
CA SER A 32 16.25 -0.79 5.41
C SER A 32 16.04 -0.51 3.93
N VAL A 33 16.20 0.75 3.54
CA VAL A 33 16.16 1.14 2.13
C VAL A 33 17.45 0.81 1.39
N GLN A 34 18.54 0.58 2.12
CA GLN A 34 19.88 0.43 1.53
C GLN A 34 19.97 -0.71 0.51
N PRO A 35 19.43 -1.92 0.74
CA PRO A 35 19.46 -2.98 -0.27
C PRO A 35 18.72 -2.62 -1.57
N LEU A 36 17.59 -1.92 -1.46
CA LEU A 36 16.85 -1.47 -2.63
C LEU A 36 17.63 -0.39 -3.39
N ARG A 37 18.22 0.58 -2.68
CA ARG A 37 19.09 1.59 -3.30
C ARG A 37 20.28 0.95 -4.01
N ALA A 38 20.92 -0.03 -3.41
CA ALA A 38 22.02 -0.76 -4.04
C ALA A 38 21.62 -1.42 -5.37
N ALA A 39 20.40 -1.96 -5.45
CA ALA A 39 19.87 -2.48 -6.71
C ALA A 39 19.55 -1.38 -7.73
N LEU A 40 19.06 -0.23 -7.27
CA LEU A 40 18.74 0.92 -8.11
C LEU A 40 20.00 1.56 -8.69
N ASP A 41 21.06 1.69 -7.92
CA ASP A 41 22.34 2.28 -8.36
C ASP A 41 22.97 1.54 -9.54
N VAL A 42 22.76 0.22 -9.64
CA VAL A 42 23.27 -0.61 -10.74
C VAL A 42 22.26 -0.83 -11.86
N SER A 43 21.04 -0.29 -11.73
CA SER A 43 19.93 -0.53 -12.68
C SER A 43 20.05 0.23 -13.99
N GLY A 44 20.75 1.37 -13.98
CA GLY A 44 20.82 2.29 -15.11
C GLY A 44 19.59 3.21 -15.26
N LEU A 45 18.67 3.23 -14.30
CA LEU A 45 17.57 4.19 -14.24
C LEU A 45 18.08 5.61 -14.01
N SER A 46 17.33 6.60 -14.52
CA SER A 46 17.59 8.01 -14.20
C SER A 46 17.19 8.33 -12.76
N GLU A 47 17.72 9.45 -12.21
CA GLU A 47 17.35 9.88 -10.85
C GLU A 47 15.85 10.08 -10.69
N GLU A 48 15.16 10.64 -11.69
CA GLU A 48 13.70 10.81 -11.67
C GLU A 48 12.97 9.46 -11.61
N GLN A 49 13.45 8.47 -12.38
CA GLN A 49 12.88 7.12 -12.37
C GLN A 49 13.14 6.41 -11.03
N ILE A 50 14.32 6.62 -10.43
CA ILE A 50 14.65 6.10 -9.10
C ILE A 50 13.69 6.67 -8.05
N GLN A 51 13.44 7.98 -8.06
CA GLN A 51 12.51 8.64 -7.13
C GLN A 51 11.09 8.07 -7.27
N GLU A 52 10.62 7.81 -8.49
CA GLU A 52 9.31 7.20 -8.73
C GLU A 52 9.24 5.78 -8.16
N VAL A 53 10.25 4.94 -8.41
CA VAL A 53 10.33 3.59 -7.81
C VAL A 53 10.26 3.65 -6.28
N LEU A 54 11.01 4.56 -5.69
CA LEU A 54 11.06 4.73 -4.25
C LEU A 54 9.69 5.22 -3.70
N SER A 55 9.00 6.12 -4.43
CA SER A 55 7.64 6.57 -4.08
C SER A 55 6.65 5.42 -4.08
N LEU A 56 6.63 4.59 -5.12
CA LEU A 56 5.75 3.42 -5.24
C LEU A 56 5.97 2.42 -4.09
N VAL A 57 7.22 2.17 -3.72
CA VAL A 57 7.52 1.29 -2.58
C VAL A 57 7.12 1.94 -1.25
N HIS A 58 7.32 3.25 -1.10
CA HIS A 58 6.88 4.00 0.08
C HIS A 58 5.35 3.95 0.26
N GLU A 59 4.61 4.09 -0.82
CA GLU A 59 3.15 3.98 -0.85
C GLU A 59 2.65 2.52 -0.73
N SER A 60 3.59 1.56 -0.63
CA SER A 60 3.28 0.12 -0.60
C SER A 60 2.46 -0.34 -1.82
N ASP A 61 2.63 0.32 -2.97
CA ASP A 61 2.04 -0.07 -4.25
C ASP A 61 2.99 -0.98 -5.05
N LEU A 62 3.06 -2.23 -4.64
CA LEU A 62 3.93 -3.22 -5.29
C LEU A 62 3.43 -3.59 -6.70
N VAL A 63 2.17 -3.36 -6.99
CA VAL A 63 1.58 -3.57 -8.33
C VAL A 63 1.98 -2.43 -9.27
N GLY A 64 1.88 -1.19 -8.80
CA GLY A 64 2.36 -0.01 -9.52
C GLY A 64 3.86 -0.08 -9.81
N LEU A 65 4.65 -0.59 -8.86
CA LEU A 65 6.07 -0.84 -9.04
C LEU A 65 6.36 -1.76 -10.24
N ASP A 66 5.67 -2.91 -10.33
CA ASP A 66 5.86 -3.83 -11.46
C ASP A 66 5.51 -3.17 -12.79
N ALA A 67 4.36 -2.50 -12.84
CA ALA A 67 3.90 -1.81 -14.05
C ALA A 67 4.86 -0.70 -14.48
N TYR A 68 5.39 0.07 -13.53
CA TYR A 68 6.35 1.14 -13.81
C TYR A 68 7.68 0.60 -14.37
N LEU A 69 8.21 -0.47 -13.77
CA LEU A 69 9.45 -1.10 -14.26
C LEU A 69 9.27 -1.71 -15.66
N ASP A 70 8.07 -2.21 -16.00
CA ASP A 70 7.74 -2.69 -17.34
C ASP A 70 7.72 -1.53 -18.34
N VAL A 71 7.13 -0.38 -17.97
CA VAL A 71 7.14 0.84 -18.83
C VAL A 71 8.56 1.35 -19.04
N CYS A 72 9.42 1.30 -18.02
CA CYS A 72 10.84 1.66 -18.16
C CYS A 72 11.63 0.67 -19.01
N GLY A 73 11.05 -0.48 -19.38
CA GLY A 73 11.73 -1.55 -20.10
C GLY A 73 12.88 -2.18 -19.32
N LEU A 74 12.87 -2.05 -17.99
CA LEU A 74 13.94 -2.57 -17.15
C LEU A 74 13.85 -4.10 -17.05
N CYS A 75 14.93 -4.78 -17.40
CA CYS A 75 15.04 -6.24 -17.35
C CYS A 75 16.38 -6.70 -16.79
N GLY A 76 16.50 -8.02 -16.52
CA GLY A 76 17.71 -8.61 -15.97
C GLY A 76 17.76 -8.65 -14.44
N PRO A 77 18.95 -8.97 -13.86
CA PRO A 77 19.07 -9.23 -12.43
C PRO A 77 18.78 -8.02 -11.53
N ALA A 78 19.14 -6.80 -11.96
CA ALA A 78 18.82 -5.58 -11.22
C ALA A 78 17.30 -5.34 -11.16
N ALA A 79 16.59 -5.51 -12.29
CA ALA A 79 15.13 -5.43 -12.33
C ALA A 79 14.47 -6.45 -11.39
N GLN A 80 14.99 -7.68 -11.39
CA GLN A 80 14.51 -8.72 -10.48
C GLN A 80 14.74 -8.33 -9.01
N ALA A 81 15.91 -7.83 -8.66
CA ALA A 81 16.21 -7.39 -7.30
C ALA A 81 15.26 -6.25 -6.86
N ILE A 82 15.04 -5.24 -7.71
CA ILE A 82 14.15 -4.11 -7.42
C ILE A 82 12.69 -4.58 -7.19
N ARG A 83 12.22 -5.58 -7.96
CA ARG A 83 10.86 -6.15 -7.79
C ARG A 83 10.73 -7.00 -6.54
N GLU A 84 11.74 -7.84 -6.25
CA GLU A 84 11.64 -8.85 -5.21
C GLU A 84 11.99 -8.31 -3.81
N ILE A 85 13.00 -7.44 -3.67
CA ILE A 85 13.42 -6.92 -2.36
C ILE A 85 12.24 -6.36 -1.55
N PRO A 86 11.36 -5.48 -2.08
CA PRO A 86 10.23 -4.96 -1.31
C PRO A 86 9.18 -5.99 -0.91
N ARG A 87 9.23 -7.20 -1.48
CA ARG A 87 8.32 -8.32 -1.17
C ARG A 87 8.89 -9.28 -0.14
N LEU A 88 10.19 -9.15 0.17
CA LEU A 88 10.85 -10.03 1.13
C LEU A 88 10.46 -9.64 2.56
N SER A 89 9.90 -10.60 3.28
CA SER A 89 9.57 -10.47 4.70
C SER A 89 9.72 -11.82 5.40
N GLY A 90 10.23 -11.79 6.63
CA GLY A 90 10.47 -13.02 7.40
C GLY A 90 11.43 -12.81 8.55
N GLY A 91 12.09 -13.87 9.00
CA GLY A 91 13.18 -13.81 9.98
C GLY A 91 14.52 -13.39 9.35
N SER A 92 15.60 -13.72 10.00
CA SER A 92 16.96 -13.38 9.52
C SER A 92 17.35 -14.03 8.19
N GLU A 93 16.66 -15.09 7.79
CA GLU A 93 16.89 -15.80 6.52
C GLU A 93 16.68 -14.91 5.29
N VAL A 94 15.83 -13.87 5.38
CA VAL A 94 15.58 -12.95 4.26
C VAL A 94 16.80 -12.10 3.92
N ILE A 95 17.71 -11.88 4.86
CA ILE A 95 18.95 -11.14 4.62
C ILE A 95 19.81 -11.90 3.59
N GLY A 96 19.94 -13.21 3.75
CA GLY A 96 20.65 -14.07 2.79
C GLY A 96 19.96 -14.11 1.40
N ALA A 97 18.63 -14.05 1.37
CA ALA A 97 17.89 -13.96 0.09
C ALA A 97 18.18 -12.65 -0.65
N ILE A 98 18.27 -11.52 0.08
CA ILE A 98 18.67 -10.22 -0.48
C ILE A 98 20.09 -10.28 -1.02
N ASP A 99 21.03 -10.82 -0.25
CA ASP A 99 22.43 -10.94 -0.68
C ASP A 99 22.52 -11.74 -1.99
N ALA A 100 21.75 -12.81 -2.13
CA ALA A 100 21.72 -13.61 -3.35
C ALA A 100 21.13 -12.85 -4.56
N LEU A 101 20.13 -11.98 -4.35
CA LEU A 101 19.59 -11.13 -5.42
C LEU A 101 20.59 -10.06 -5.85
N LEU A 102 21.23 -9.39 -4.89
CA LEU A 102 22.21 -8.33 -5.15
C LEU A 102 23.50 -8.87 -5.75
N GLU A 103 23.91 -10.08 -5.38
CA GLU A 103 25.04 -10.77 -6.02
C GLU A 103 24.78 -11.04 -7.50
N LYS A 104 23.59 -11.53 -7.86
CA LYS A 104 23.20 -11.68 -9.27
C LYS A 104 23.16 -10.37 -10.02
N ALA A 105 22.78 -9.28 -9.34
CA ALA A 105 22.80 -7.92 -9.87
C ALA A 105 24.21 -7.30 -9.91
N GLN A 106 25.24 -8.04 -9.51
CA GLN A 106 26.65 -7.61 -9.48
C GLN A 106 26.93 -6.45 -8.53
N VAL A 107 26.19 -6.37 -7.42
CA VAL A 107 26.45 -5.40 -6.34
C VAL A 107 27.52 -5.95 -5.41
N GLU A 108 28.58 -5.16 -5.18
CA GLU A 108 29.66 -5.54 -4.28
C GLU A 108 29.18 -5.73 -2.84
N PRO A 109 29.74 -6.69 -2.08
CA PRO A 109 29.24 -7.05 -0.75
C PRO A 109 29.17 -5.88 0.25
N ASP A 110 30.11 -4.95 0.20
CA ASP A 110 30.18 -3.77 1.06
C ASP A 110 29.15 -2.68 0.70
N GLN A 111 28.54 -2.78 -0.48
CA GLN A 111 27.52 -1.84 -0.97
C GLN A 111 26.09 -2.37 -0.79
N ARG A 112 25.88 -3.62 -0.36
CA ARG A 112 24.56 -4.27 -0.29
C ARG A 112 23.65 -3.73 0.83
N GLY A 113 24.21 -3.07 1.85
CA GLY A 113 23.46 -2.56 3.00
C GLY A 113 22.91 -3.66 3.91
N THR A 114 23.37 -4.91 3.80
CA THR A 114 22.92 -6.07 4.59
C THR A 114 23.80 -6.35 5.80
N GLN A 115 25.00 -5.77 5.86
CA GLN A 115 25.95 -6.02 6.93
C GLN A 115 25.46 -5.54 8.30
N GLU A 116 24.86 -4.35 8.36
CA GLU A 116 24.27 -3.80 9.59
C GLU A 116 23.15 -4.69 10.12
N LEU A 117 22.30 -5.21 9.22
CA LEU A 117 21.20 -6.11 9.58
C LEU A 117 21.72 -7.45 10.13
N SER A 118 22.74 -8.02 9.50
CA SER A 118 23.40 -9.25 9.95
C SER A 118 24.07 -9.07 11.32
N TRP A 119 24.74 -7.94 11.51
CA TRP A 119 25.34 -7.58 12.79
C TRP A 119 24.27 -7.44 13.88
N LEU A 120 23.17 -6.76 13.60
CA LEU A 120 22.05 -6.58 14.54
C LEU A 120 21.51 -7.93 15.02
N VAL A 121 21.24 -8.86 14.10
CA VAL A 121 20.77 -10.22 14.45
C VAL A 121 21.77 -10.90 15.36
N GLY A 122 23.04 -10.95 14.97
CA GLY A 122 24.10 -11.59 15.74
C GLY A 122 24.26 -10.97 17.14
N SER A 123 24.15 -9.65 17.27
CA SER A 123 24.28 -8.94 18.55
C SER A 123 23.13 -9.22 19.51
N LEU A 124 21.91 -9.39 19.00
CA LEU A 124 20.74 -9.77 19.82
C LEU A 124 20.85 -11.21 20.30
N ASP A 125 21.27 -12.14 19.45
CA ASP A 125 21.49 -13.54 19.80
C ASP A 125 22.55 -13.71 20.90
N VAL A 126 23.67 -13.02 20.79
CA VAL A 126 24.77 -13.07 21.77
C VAL A 126 24.31 -12.55 23.14
N ASN A 127 23.48 -11.53 23.16
CA ASN A 127 22.96 -10.93 24.39
C ASN A 127 21.77 -11.70 25.00
N GLY A 128 21.37 -12.83 24.40
CA GLY A 128 20.29 -13.69 24.89
C GLY A 128 18.94 -12.97 24.92
N SER A 129 18.66 -12.14 23.92
CA SER A 129 17.38 -11.47 23.79
C SER A 129 16.23 -12.48 23.77
N PRO A 130 15.15 -12.28 24.53
CA PRO A 130 13.99 -13.18 24.51
C PRO A 130 13.13 -13.05 23.24
N TRP A 131 13.48 -12.15 22.32
CA TRP A 131 12.77 -11.89 21.08
C TRP A 131 13.78 -11.68 19.95
N THR A 132 13.33 -11.92 18.73
CA THR A 132 14.09 -11.68 17.49
C THR A 132 13.29 -10.74 16.58
N PRO A 133 13.96 -9.81 15.85
CA PRO A 133 13.28 -8.97 14.89
C PRO A 133 12.78 -9.80 13.71
N SER A 134 11.63 -9.42 13.20
CA SER A 134 11.20 -9.79 11.84
C SER A 134 11.68 -8.71 10.88
N PHE A 135 11.89 -9.06 9.62
CA PHE A 135 12.33 -8.11 8.59
C PHE A 135 11.23 -7.94 7.53
N ASP A 136 11.12 -6.74 7.00
CA ASP A 136 10.20 -6.42 5.91
C ASP A 136 10.76 -5.23 5.12
N PHE A 137 11.15 -5.47 3.89
CA PHE A 137 11.81 -4.47 3.03
C PHE A 137 10.83 -3.61 2.24
N SER A 138 9.52 -3.75 2.46
CA SER A 138 8.52 -2.75 2.07
C SER A 138 8.41 -1.58 3.05
N ILE A 139 9.02 -1.69 4.24
CA ILE A 139 9.04 -0.59 5.22
C ILE A 139 10.10 0.41 4.79
N ILE A 140 9.66 1.41 4.01
CA ILE A 140 10.46 2.57 3.65
C ILE A 140 9.69 3.80 4.11
N ASN A 141 10.33 4.70 4.85
CA ASN A 141 9.76 6.01 5.16
C ASN A 141 10.34 7.05 4.19
N SER A 142 9.76 8.27 4.20
CA SER A 142 10.26 9.37 3.38
C SER A 142 11.79 9.49 3.51
N PHE A 143 12.47 9.53 2.36
CA PHE A 143 13.93 9.37 2.23
C PHE A 143 14.77 10.40 2.95
N ASP A 144 14.18 11.53 3.33
CA ASP A 144 14.88 12.65 3.94
C ASP A 144 14.95 12.57 5.46
N TYR A 145 14.22 11.65 6.09
CA TYR A 145 14.15 11.57 7.55
C TYR A 145 15.04 10.44 8.11
N TYR A 146 14.91 9.21 7.61
CA TYR A 146 15.69 8.07 8.12
C TYR A 146 16.90 7.77 7.25
N THR A 147 18.05 7.61 7.90
CA THR A 147 19.35 7.39 7.23
C THR A 147 19.87 5.96 7.30
N GLY A 148 19.21 5.09 8.08
CA GLY A 148 19.63 3.71 8.31
C GLY A 148 18.44 2.78 8.56
N LEU A 149 18.57 1.98 9.63
CA LEU A 149 17.53 1.05 10.06
C LEU A 149 16.22 1.79 10.38
N ILE A 150 15.12 1.24 9.91
CA ILE A 150 13.76 1.64 10.25
C ILE A 150 13.09 0.46 10.95
N PHE A 151 12.27 0.73 11.96
CA PHE A 151 11.52 -0.32 12.63
C PHE A 151 10.12 0.13 13.02
N LYS A 152 9.19 -0.83 13.02
CA LYS A 152 7.81 -0.65 13.47
C LYS A 152 7.44 -1.78 14.41
N ALA A 153 6.72 -1.47 15.50
CA ALA A 153 6.16 -2.50 16.38
C ALA A 153 4.69 -2.68 16.08
N TYR A 154 4.24 -3.93 15.99
CA TYR A 154 2.86 -4.31 15.79
C TYR A 154 2.37 -5.13 16.98
N ALA A 155 1.11 -4.94 17.34
CA ALA A 155 0.49 -5.61 18.45
C ALA A 155 -0.90 -6.15 18.07
N PRO A 156 -1.43 -7.16 18.79
CA PRO A 156 -2.78 -7.67 18.57
C PRO A 156 -3.83 -6.55 18.70
N GLY A 157 -4.90 -6.65 17.90
CA GLY A 157 -6.02 -5.70 17.95
C GLY A 157 -5.79 -4.37 17.23
N CYS A 158 -4.58 -4.13 16.69
CA CYS A 158 -4.27 -2.93 15.91
C CYS A 158 -3.96 -3.29 14.47
N SER A 159 -4.55 -2.59 13.51
CA SER A 159 -4.27 -2.71 12.08
C SER A 159 -3.03 -1.91 11.66
N ALA A 160 -2.62 -0.93 12.46
CA ALA A 160 -1.43 -0.11 12.26
C ALA A 160 -0.36 -0.38 13.35
N SER A 161 0.86 0.13 13.15
CA SER A 161 1.95 -0.01 14.12
C SER A 161 1.65 0.73 15.42
N VAL A 162 1.96 0.11 16.57
CA VAL A 162 1.84 0.75 17.91
C VAL A 162 3.04 1.64 18.22
N ALA A 163 4.19 1.37 17.60
CA ALA A 163 5.37 2.23 17.67
C ALA A 163 6.10 2.22 16.33
N SER A 164 6.86 3.28 16.06
CA SER A 164 7.74 3.39 14.91
C SER A 164 8.99 4.19 15.27
N GLY A 165 10.10 3.86 14.65
CA GLY A 165 11.39 4.50 14.88
C GLY A 165 12.43 4.14 13.84
N GLY A 166 13.65 4.63 14.07
CA GLY A 166 14.78 4.38 13.18
C GLY A 166 15.92 5.34 13.46
N ARG A 167 16.95 5.29 12.61
CA ARG A 167 18.11 6.19 12.62
C ARG A 167 17.83 7.40 11.73
N TYR A 168 18.02 8.62 12.26
CA TYR A 168 17.68 9.89 11.60
C TYR A 168 18.79 10.95 11.74
N ASP A 169 20.00 10.61 11.38
CA ASP A 169 21.18 11.48 11.50
C ASP A 169 21.04 12.78 10.69
N ALA A 170 20.36 12.73 9.53
CA ALA A 170 20.16 13.89 8.66
C ALA A 170 19.43 15.06 9.35
N VAL A 171 18.53 14.76 10.28
CA VAL A 171 17.78 15.80 11.02
C VAL A 171 18.71 16.61 11.92
N LEU A 172 19.71 15.98 12.51
CA LEU A 172 20.66 16.63 13.41
C LEU A 172 21.88 17.22 12.70
N SER A 173 22.17 16.78 11.48
CA SER A 173 23.30 17.30 10.69
C SER A 173 23.21 18.81 10.45
N ASN A 174 22.00 19.37 10.43
CA ASN A 174 21.75 20.81 10.34
C ASN A 174 22.06 21.58 11.64
N LEU A 175 22.15 20.87 12.78
CA LEU A 175 22.47 21.45 14.09
C LEU A 175 23.91 21.18 14.49
N ASP A 176 24.41 19.99 14.26
CA ASP A 176 25.80 19.58 14.46
C ASP A 176 26.15 18.44 13.48
N ALA A 177 27.09 18.68 12.58
CA ALA A 177 27.52 17.77 11.52
C ALA A 177 28.04 16.39 12.00
N ARG A 178 28.18 16.17 13.28
CA ARG A 178 28.65 14.91 13.89
C ARG A 178 27.61 14.20 14.77
N ALA A 179 26.40 14.74 14.88
CA ALA A 179 25.36 14.13 15.70
C ALA A 179 24.69 13.00 14.95
N ALA A 180 24.69 11.80 15.54
CA ALA A 180 23.90 10.67 15.12
C ALA A 180 22.72 10.49 16.06
N ALA A 181 21.54 10.11 15.55
CA ALA A 181 20.35 9.87 16.36
C ALA A 181 19.58 8.65 15.92
N CYS A 182 19.16 7.87 16.92
CA CYS A 182 18.22 6.77 16.77
C CYS A 182 17.17 6.86 17.87
N GLY A 183 15.91 6.55 17.59
CA GLY A 183 14.84 6.60 18.59
C GLY A 183 13.52 6.10 18.04
N PHE A 184 12.49 6.11 18.90
CA PHE A 184 11.14 5.72 18.51
C PHE A 184 10.06 6.58 19.15
N ALA A 185 8.89 6.57 18.55
CA ALA A 185 7.65 7.11 19.08
C ALA A 185 6.64 5.97 19.28
N LEU A 186 5.85 6.04 20.37
CA LEU A 186 4.83 5.07 20.72
C LEU A 186 3.46 5.77 20.79
N SER A 187 2.44 5.18 20.15
CA SER A 187 1.06 5.69 20.19
C SER A 187 0.33 5.12 21.41
N LEU A 188 0.06 5.95 22.41
CA LEU A 188 -0.67 5.55 23.61
C LEU A 188 -2.09 5.05 23.29
N GLU A 189 -2.76 5.67 22.33
CA GLU A 189 -4.09 5.26 21.89
C GLU A 189 -4.09 3.83 21.33
N ARG A 190 -3.09 3.49 20.48
CA ARG A 190 -2.95 2.15 19.91
C ARG A 190 -2.51 1.11 20.94
N VAL A 191 -1.68 1.50 21.89
CA VAL A 191 -1.34 0.65 23.04
C VAL A 191 -2.60 0.32 23.83
N GLN A 192 -3.43 1.31 24.16
CA GLN A 192 -4.69 1.09 24.87
C GLN A 192 -5.63 0.17 24.08
N ALA A 193 -5.78 0.40 22.78
CA ALA A 193 -6.59 -0.44 21.91
C ALA A 193 -6.10 -1.90 21.87
N SER A 194 -4.77 -2.11 21.87
CA SER A 194 -4.19 -3.45 21.96
C SER A 194 -4.50 -4.14 23.29
N LEU A 195 -4.36 -3.45 24.39
CA LEU A 195 -4.66 -3.98 25.72
C LEU A 195 -6.15 -4.33 25.90
N ASP A 196 -7.04 -3.55 25.29
CA ASP A 196 -8.47 -3.84 25.28
C ASP A 196 -8.82 -5.04 24.39
N ALA A 197 -8.12 -5.20 23.27
CA ALA A 197 -8.31 -6.33 22.37
C ALA A 197 -7.77 -7.66 22.95
N GLU A 198 -6.76 -7.64 23.82
CA GLU A 198 -6.22 -8.86 24.45
C GLU A 198 -7.24 -9.62 25.27
N LYS A 199 -8.30 -8.95 25.76
CA LYS A 199 -9.39 -9.60 26.48
C LYS A 199 -10.20 -10.56 25.61
N ASP A 200 -10.06 -10.47 24.29
CA ASP A 200 -10.87 -11.20 23.29
C ASP A 200 -10.02 -12.09 22.35
N ILE A 201 -8.73 -12.33 22.68
CA ILE A 201 -7.84 -13.17 21.85
C ILE A 201 -8.26 -14.65 21.91
N ARG A 202 -9.39 -14.96 21.28
CA ARG A 202 -9.60 -16.23 20.61
C ARG A 202 -8.96 -16.13 19.23
N LYS A 203 -8.39 -17.24 18.75
CA LYS A 203 -7.91 -17.40 17.36
C LYS A 203 -9.07 -17.07 16.43
N ARG A 204 -9.20 -15.81 16.01
CA ARG A 204 -10.30 -15.43 15.11
C ARG A 204 -9.99 -15.90 13.69
N PRO A 205 -11.00 -16.24 12.88
CA PRO A 205 -10.81 -16.58 11.49
C PRO A 205 -10.20 -15.42 10.69
N LEU A 206 -9.56 -15.74 9.56
CA LEU A 206 -9.10 -14.74 8.60
C LEU A 206 -10.32 -13.97 8.06
N ARG A 207 -10.33 -12.65 8.19
CA ARG A 207 -11.42 -11.79 7.71
C ARG A 207 -11.07 -11.17 6.37
N ILE A 208 -11.92 -11.40 5.38
CA ILE A 208 -11.73 -10.91 4.01
C ILE A 208 -12.90 -9.99 3.64
N ALA A 209 -12.61 -8.73 3.30
CA ALA A 209 -13.58 -7.80 2.73
C ALA A 209 -13.83 -8.14 1.26
N VAL A 210 -15.03 -8.60 0.95
CA VAL A 210 -15.47 -9.01 -0.39
C VAL A 210 -16.41 -7.95 -0.97
N PRO A 211 -16.13 -7.42 -2.19
CA PRO A 211 -16.90 -6.33 -2.76
C PRO A 211 -18.27 -6.81 -3.26
N LYS A 212 -19.32 -6.01 -3.03
CA LYS A 212 -20.62 -6.16 -3.68
C LYS A 212 -20.59 -5.67 -5.13
N GLY A 213 -21.62 -6.03 -5.89
CA GLY A 213 -21.83 -5.54 -7.25
C GLY A 213 -21.06 -6.33 -8.30
N SER A 214 -20.59 -5.68 -9.35
CA SER A 214 -19.95 -6.33 -10.51
C SER A 214 -18.70 -7.13 -10.17
N LEU A 215 -17.97 -6.73 -9.14
CA LEU A 215 -16.77 -7.44 -8.68
C LEU A 215 -17.07 -8.67 -7.82
N PHE A 216 -18.31 -8.87 -7.35
CA PHE A 216 -18.63 -9.97 -6.43
C PHE A 216 -18.34 -11.34 -7.04
N ALA A 217 -18.99 -11.67 -8.15
CA ALA A 217 -18.85 -12.98 -8.78
C ALA A 217 -17.42 -13.30 -9.25
N PRO A 218 -16.68 -12.36 -9.91
CA PRO A 218 -15.26 -12.59 -10.22
C PRO A 218 -14.40 -12.79 -8.97
N THR A 219 -14.69 -12.08 -7.89
CA THR A 219 -13.96 -12.23 -6.61
C THR A 219 -14.18 -13.60 -6.00
N VAL A 220 -15.42 -14.07 -5.93
CA VAL A 220 -15.76 -15.40 -5.38
C VAL A 220 -15.04 -16.50 -6.18
N GLU A 221 -15.03 -16.40 -7.51
CA GLU A 221 -14.34 -17.37 -8.37
C GLU A 221 -12.83 -17.39 -8.12
N LEU A 222 -12.21 -16.23 -7.96
CA LEU A 222 -10.77 -16.15 -7.64
C LEU A 222 -10.46 -16.73 -6.26
N LEU A 223 -11.27 -16.45 -5.24
CA LEU A 223 -11.09 -17.01 -3.90
C LEU A 223 -11.25 -18.54 -3.91
N LYS A 224 -12.22 -19.07 -4.67
CA LYS A 224 -12.39 -20.51 -4.88
C LYS A 224 -11.18 -21.14 -5.55
N ARG A 225 -10.66 -20.56 -6.61
CA ARG A 225 -9.44 -21.02 -7.30
C ARG A 225 -8.21 -20.93 -6.40
N ALA A 226 -8.17 -19.99 -5.48
CA ALA A 226 -7.13 -19.87 -4.46
C ALA A 226 -7.27 -20.91 -3.32
N GLY A 227 -8.30 -21.76 -3.36
CA GLY A 227 -8.51 -22.85 -2.41
C GLY A 227 -9.27 -22.47 -1.14
N LEU A 228 -9.94 -21.32 -1.12
CA LEU A 228 -10.75 -20.91 0.01
C LEU A 228 -12.18 -21.51 -0.08
N PRO A 229 -12.84 -21.80 1.06
CA PRO A 229 -14.24 -22.26 1.10
C PRO A 229 -15.18 -21.11 0.72
N THR A 230 -15.90 -21.25 -0.39
CA THR A 230 -16.78 -20.20 -0.95
C THR A 230 -18.23 -20.63 -1.10
N GLU A 231 -18.58 -21.87 -0.74
CA GLU A 231 -19.92 -22.44 -0.91
C GLU A 231 -21.00 -21.61 -0.22
N GLU A 232 -20.68 -21.04 0.93
CA GLU A 232 -21.57 -20.18 1.72
C GLU A 232 -21.84 -18.81 1.05
N LEU A 233 -21.03 -18.43 0.05
CA LEU A 233 -21.22 -17.20 -0.73
C LEU A 233 -22.21 -17.36 -1.88
N ASP A 234 -22.54 -18.57 -2.30
CA ASP A 234 -23.48 -18.87 -3.40
C ASP A 234 -24.94 -18.50 -3.03
N ASP A 235 -25.29 -18.60 -1.73
CA ASP A 235 -26.61 -18.20 -1.21
C ASP A 235 -26.47 -17.08 -0.15
N LEU A 236 -26.05 -15.93 -0.62
CA LEU A 236 -25.72 -14.79 0.25
C LEU A 236 -26.97 -14.15 0.90
N GLY A 237 -28.09 -14.10 0.17
CA GLY A 237 -29.27 -13.38 0.61
C GLY A 237 -28.96 -11.92 1.01
N ARG A 238 -29.26 -11.54 2.26
CA ARG A 238 -28.96 -10.22 2.84
C ARG A 238 -27.84 -10.27 3.88
N LYS A 239 -27.12 -11.38 3.99
CA LYS A 239 -26.04 -11.52 4.96
C LYS A 239 -24.92 -10.51 4.63
N LEU A 240 -24.37 -9.90 5.68
CA LEU A 240 -23.22 -9.00 5.59
C LEU A 240 -21.93 -9.68 6.09
N ILE A 241 -22.07 -10.73 6.87
CA ILE A 241 -20.98 -11.56 7.38
C ILE A 241 -21.31 -13.01 7.07
N VAL A 242 -20.36 -13.72 6.51
CA VAL A 242 -20.46 -15.14 6.14
C VAL A 242 -19.30 -15.89 6.74
N ASN A 243 -19.60 -16.83 7.64
CA ASN A 243 -18.59 -17.67 8.29
C ASN A 243 -18.39 -18.97 7.49
N ALA A 244 -17.18 -19.23 7.07
CA ALA A 244 -16.77 -20.42 6.32
C ALA A 244 -15.57 -21.10 7.02
N GLY A 245 -15.77 -21.53 8.27
CA GLY A 245 -14.75 -22.22 9.07
C GLY A 245 -13.61 -21.31 9.52
N GLU A 246 -12.44 -21.43 8.91
CA GLU A 246 -11.26 -20.62 9.25
C GLU A 246 -11.26 -19.24 8.56
N VAL A 247 -12.25 -18.95 7.72
CA VAL A 247 -12.40 -17.68 7.01
C VAL A 247 -13.75 -17.06 7.31
N GLU A 248 -13.79 -15.76 7.48
CA GLU A 248 -15.00 -14.95 7.61
C GLU A 248 -15.01 -13.89 6.51
N TYR A 249 -16.05 -13.89 5.68
CA TYR A 249 -16.23 -12.93 4.60
C TYR A 249 -17.12 -11.77 5.05
N LEU A 250 -16.62 -10.54 4.88
CA LEU A 250 -17.38 -9.32 5.10
C LEU A 250 -17.85 -8.78 3.75
N ILE A 251 -19.15 -8.72 3.53
CA ILE A 251 -19.73 -8.31 2.25
C ILE A 251 -19.98 -6.79 2.29
N VAL A 252 -19.10 -6.05 1.64
CA VAL A 252 -19.05 -4.58 1.71
C VAL A 252 -19.17 -3.94 0.33
N ARG A 253 -19.36 -2.62 0.24
CA ARG A 253 -19.19 -1.90 -1.03
C ARG A 253 -17.71 -1.86 -1.37
N ALA A 254 -17.36 -1.89 -2.66
CA ALA A 254 -15.97 -1.80 -3.09
C ALA A 254 -15.27 -0.53 -2.55
N THR A 255 -15.99 0.60 -2.54
CA THR A 255 -15.49 1.89 -2.00
C THR A 255 -15.25 1.89 -0.49
N ASP A 256 -15.90 0.99 0.25
CA ASP A 256 -15.79 0.93 1.71
C ASP A 256 -14.75 -0.12 2.16
N ALA A 257 -14.42 -1.08 1.29
CA ALA A 257 -13.47 -2.16 1.59
C ALA A 257 -12.12 -1.65 2.14
N PRO A 258 -11.51 -0.57 1.59
CA PRO A 258 -10.27 0.00 2.14
C PRO A 258 -10.40 0.39 3.60
N ALA A 259 -11.49 1.05 3.99
CA ALA A 259 -11.72 1.47 5.37
C ALA A 259 -11.91 0.27 6.32
N PHE A 260 -12.66 -0.77 5.90
CA PHE A 260 -12.82 -1.98 6.71
C PHE A 260 -11.48 -2.66 7.02
N VAL A 261 -10.55 -2.67 6.07
CA VAL A 261 -9.23 -3.27 6.27
C VAL A 261 -8.32 -2.33 7.08
N ALA A 262 -8.27 -1.05 6.76
CA ALA A 262 -7.41 -0.09 7.43
C ALA A 262 -7.74 0.05 8.93
N TYR A 263 -9.03 -0.01 9.29
CA TYR A 263 -9.48 0.11 10.67
C TYR A 263 -9.64 -1.23 11.40
N GLY A 264 -9.18 -2.35 10.80
CA GLY A 264 -9.11 -3.66 11.44
C GLY A 264 -10.43 -4.43 11.48
N GLY A 265 -11.45 -4.01 10.76
CA GLY A 265 -12.69 -4.76 10.55
C GLY A 265 -12.44 -6.03 9.74
N ALA A 266 -11.51 -5.97 8.78
CA ALA A 266 -10.99 -7.11 8.02
C ALA A 266 -9.46 -7.12 8.02
N ASP A 267 -8.85 -8.27 7.71
CA ASP A 267 -7.39 -8.43 7.61
C ASP A 267 -6.89 -8.03 6.22
N CYS A 268 -7.67 -8.39 5.20
CA CYS A 268 -7.42 -8.12 3.80
C CYS A 268 -8.72 -7.92 3.05
N GLY A 269 -8.63 -7.52 1.79
CA GLY A 269 -9.81 -7.28 0.98
C GLY A 269 -9.53 -7.22 -0.51
N ILE A 270 -10.62 -7.10 -1.28
CA ILE A 270 -10.58 -6.92 -2.72
C ILE A 270 -11.45 -5.71 -3.08
N CYS A 271 -10.91 -4.81 -3.89
CA CYS A 271 -11.64 -3.70 -4.52
C CYS A 271 -10.88 -3.20 -5.74
N GLY A 272 -11.44 -2.25 -6.48
CA GLY A 272 -10.70 -1.57 -7.55
C GLY A 272 -9.58 -0.68 -6.99
N ASN A 273 -8.51 -0.50 -7.75
CA ASN A 273 -7.43 0.43 -7.38
C ASN A 273 -7.91 1.89 -7.29
N ASP A 274 -8.98 2.25 -8.01
CA ASP A 274 -9.70 3.53 -7.84
C ASP A 274 -10.13 3.77 -6.40
N SER A 275 -10.73 2.75 -5.77
CA SER A 275 -11.18 2.83 -4.38
C SER A 275 -10.04 2.94 -3.40
N LEU A 276 -8.90 2.27 -3.66
CA LEU A 276 -7.69 2.38 -2.84
C LEU A 276 -7.07 3.77 -2.94
N PHE A 277 -6.93 4.29 -4.17
CA PHE A 277 -6.38 5.63 -4.42
C PHE A 277 -7.25 6.71 -3.77
N GLU A 278 -8.58 6.63 -3.96
CA GLU A 278 -9.50 7.61 -3.41
C GLU A 278 -9.56 7.59 -1.88
N ALA A 279 -9.47 6.40 -1.27
CA ALA A 279 -9.48 6.24 0.18
C ALA A 279 -8.22 6.81 0.86
N ASN A 280 -7.06 6.75 0.20
CA ASN A 280 -5.77 7.22 0.70
C ASN A 280 -5.46 6.75 2.13
N LEU A 281 -5.57 5.45 2.37
CA LEU A 281 -5.33 4.82 3.65
C LEU A 281 -4.04 3.99 3.60
N ASP A 282 -3.39 3.79 4.75
CA ASP A 282 -2.17 2.97 4.87
C ASP A 282 -2.53 1.49 4.67
N LEU A 283 -2.43 1.04 3.42
CA LEU A 283 -2.75 -0.31 2.97
C LEU A 283 -1.67 -0.80 1.98
N ILE A 284 -1.42 -2.11 1.97
CA ILE A 284 -0.46 -2.72 1.05
C ILE A 284 -1.23 -3.32 -0.13
N GLN A 285 -0.97 -2.85 -1.35
CA GLN A 285 -1.48 -3.45 -2.58
C GLN A 285 -0.58 -4.62 -2.99
N LEU A 286 -1.11 -5.83 -2.97
CA LEU A 286 -0.33 -7.06 -3.09
C LEU A 286 -0.43 -7.70 -4.48
N VAL A 287 -1.64 -7.76 -5.06
CA VAL A 287 -1.87 -8.47 -6.32
C VAL A 287 -2.84 -7.71 -7.21
N ASP A 288 -2.50 -7.55 -8.50
CA ASP A 288 -3.45 -7.20 -9.54
C ASP A 288 -4.22 -8.46 -9.96
N LEU A 289 -5.51 -8.48 -9.69
CA LEU A 289 -6.37 -9.62 -10.00
C LEU A 289 -6.83 -9.66 -11.47
N LYS A 290 -6.54 -8.63 -12.24
CA LYS A 290 -6.83 -8.47 -13.68
C LYS A 290 -8.30 -8.71 -14.05
N VAL A 291 -9.22 -8.52 -13.08
CA VAL A 291 -10.67 -8.57 -13.29
C VAL A 291 -11.29 -7.21 -13.03
N GLY A 292 -12.47 -6.96 -13.57
CA GLY A 292 -13.18 -5.71 -13.40
C GLY A 292 -12.52 -4.52 -14.08
N ALA A 293 -11.84 -4.76 -15.21
CA ALA A 293 -11.15 -3.71 -15.96
C ALA A 293 -12.10 -2.58 -16.36
N CYS A 294 -11.70 -1.35 -16.06
CA CYS A 294 -12.38 -0.11 -16.42
C CYS A 294 -11.34 1.03 -16.45
N HIS A 295 -11.75 2.20 -16.89
CA HIS A 295 -10.86 3.35 -16.95
C HIS A 295 -11.62 4.64 -16.64
N PHE A 296 -10.88 5.65 -16.20
CA PHE A 296 -11.41 6.98 -16.00
C PHE A 296 -11.30 7.80 -17.27
N VAL A 297 -12.30 8.64 -17.50
CA VAL A 297 -12.37 9.56 -18.63
C VAL A 297 -12.74 10.97 -18.18
N VAL A 298 -12.26 11.95 -18.93
CA VAL A 298 -12.81 13.31 -18.90
C VAL A 298 -13.85 13.41 -19.99
N ALA A 299 -15.07 13.87 -19.67
CA ALA A 299 -16.13 14.06 -20.65
C ALA A 299 -16.83 15.40 -20.51
N GLU A 300 -17.38 15.91 -21.61
CA GLU A 300 -18.16 17.15 -21.67
C GLU A 300 -19.44 16.97 -22.51
N PRO A 301 -20.48 17.82 -22.33
CA PRO A 301 -21.68 17.73 -23.16
C PRO A 301 -21.38 18.00 -24.63
N ALA A 302 -21.84 17.10 -25.51
CA ALA A 302 -21.67 17.26 -26.97
C ALA A 302 -22.20 18.59 -27.50
N SER A 303 -23.33 19.05 -26.92
CA SER A 303 -23.94 20.34 -27.26
C SER A 303 -23.14 21.59 -26.80
N ARG A 304 -22.14 21.37 -25.91
CA ARG A 304 -21.30 22.46 -25.36
C ARG A 304 -19.81 22.26 -25.68
N LYS A 305 -19.48 21.51 -26.73
CA LYS A 305 -18.09 21.28 -27.13
C LYS A 305 -17.32 22.58 -27.29
N GLY A 306 -16.15 22.71 -26.65
CA GLY A 306 -15.31 23.90 -26.63
C GLY A 306 -15.79 24.99 -25.69
N PHE A 307 -16.85 24.78 -24.88
CA PHE A 307 -17.27 25.70 -23.84
C PHE A 307 -16.33 25.67 -22.63
N ALA A 308 -15.84 24.51 -22.30
CA ALA A 308 -14.92 24.32 -21.17
C ALA A 308 -13.62 25.11 -21.35
N GLU A 309 -13.04 25.12 -22.55
CA GLU A 309 -11.83 25.91 -22.89
C GLU A 309 -12.09 27.43 -22.80
N LYS A 310 -13.26 27.90 -23.28
CA LYS A 310 -13.64 29.31 -23.16
C LYS A 310 -13.88 29.72 -21.71
N ALA A 311 -14.42 28.81 -20.91
CA ALA A 311 -14.61 29.03 -19.49
C ALA A 311 -13.26 29.06 -18.74
N PHE A 312 -12.36 28.15 -19.07
CA PHE A 312 -11.00 28.12 -18.56
C PHE A 312 -10.23 29.43 -18.90
N ALA A 313 -10.27 29.87 -20.15
CA ALA A 313 -9.61 31.10 -20.56
C ALA A 313 -10.07 32.36 -19.76
N ARG A 314 -11.27 32.32 -19.20
CA ARG A 314 -11.81 33.41 -18.38
C ARG A 314 -11.56 33.24 -16.88
N ARG A 315 -11.58 32.02 -16.37
CA ARG A 315 -11.46 31.72 -14.93
C ARG A 315 -10.06 31.31 -14.49
N GLY A 316 -9.27 30.75 -15.40
CA GLY A 316 -7.98 30.15 -15.09
C GLY A 316 -8.06 28.74 -14.51
N SER A 317 -9.27 28.16 -14.42
CA SER A 317 -9.48 26.78 -13.91
C SER A 317 -10.61 26.10 -14.66
N TYR A 318 -10.56 24.76 -14.77
CA TYR A 318 -11.71 23.94 -15.13
C TYR A 318 -12.58 23.68 -13.91
N ARG A 319 -13.92 23.69 -14.07
CA ARG A 319 -14.84 23.20 -13.05
C ARG A 319 -15.31 21.81 -13.42
N VAL A 320 -14.98 20.81 -12.57
CA VAL A 320 -15.17 19.38 -12.89
C VAL A 320 -16.03 18.71 -11.83
N ALA A 321 -17.16 18.12 -12.28
CA ALA A 321 -18.00 17.30 -11.41
C ALA A 321 -17.46 15.86 -11.38
N THR A 322 -17.34 15.30 -10.20
CA THR A 322 -16.80 13.95 -10.02
C THR A 322 -17.25 13.32 -8.69
N LYS A 323 -17.25 12.00 -8.67
CA LYS A 323 -17.35 11.18 -7.45
C LYS A 323 -15.97 10.85 -6.85
N TYR A 324 -14.90 11.16 -7.59
CA TYR A 324 -13.54 10.77 -7.30
C TYR A 324 -12.61 11.99 -7.24
N PRO A 325 -12.74 12.82 -6.18
CA PRO A 325 -12.02 14.10 -6.08
C PRO A 325 -10.50 13.94 -6.08
N ARG A 326 -9.94 12.90 -5.46
CA ARG A 326 -8.48 12.71 -5.41
C ARG A 326 -7.90 12.29 -6.76
N ILE A 327 -8.56 11.34 -7.45
CA ILE A 327 -8.16 10.92 -8.80
C ILE A 327 -8.24 12.11 -9.76
N THR A 328 -9.32 12.88 -9.67
CA THR A 328 -9.51 14.07 -10.50
C THR A 328 -8.42 15.11 -10.24
N GLN A 329 -8.12 15.41 -8.98
CA GLN A 329 -7.07 16.37 -8.63
C GLN A 329 -5.70 15.90 -9.15
N ALA A 330 -5.34 14.66 -8.89
CA ALA A 330 -4.06 14.07 -9.35
C ALA A 330 -3.90 14.13 -10.87
N TYR A 331 -4.96 13.82 -11.62
CA TYR A 331 -4.93 13.94 -13.08
C TYR A 331 -4.70 15.39 -13.52
N TYR A 332 -5.47 16.36 -13.00
CA TYR A 332 -5.32 17.76 -13.41
C TYR A 332 -3.97 18.36 -12.97
N ASP A 333 -3.43 17.93 -11.84
CA ASP A 333 -2.09 18.31 -11.38
C ASP A 333 -1.01 17.77 -12.32
N SER A 334 -1.14 16.53 -12.81
CA SER A 334 -0.17 15.90 -13.73
C SER A 334 -0.07 16.61 -15.08
N ILE A 335 -1.17 17.18 -15.55
CA ILE A 335 -1.20 17.98 -16.80
C ILE A 335 -1.00 19.48 -16.58
N GLY A 336 -0.72 19.91 -15.33
CA GLY A 336 -0.46 21.30 -14.96
C GLY A 336 -1.67 22.23 -15.16
N CYS A 337 -2.89 21.72 -15.06
CA CYS A 337 -4.13 22.46 -15.25
C CYS A 337 -4.86 22.70 -13.92
N PRO A 338 -5.09 23.93 -13.48
CA PRO A 338 -5.90 24.20 -12.30
C PRO A 338 -7.34 23.70 -12.43
N VAL A 339 -7.86 23.07 -11.38
CA VAL A 339 -9.22 22.50 -11.35
C VAL A 339 -9.99 22.90 -10.09
N ASP A 340 -11.27 23.23 -10.28
CA ASP A 340 -12.26 23.44 -9.22
C ASP A 340 -13.16 22.20 -9.17
N ILE A 341 -13.01 21.37 -8.15
CA ILE A 341 -13.74 20.10 -8.04
C ILE A 341 -15.13 20.32 -7.44
N VAL A 342 -16.14 19.85 -8.15
CA VAL A 342 -17.53 19.74 -7.67
C VAL A 342 -17.78 18.28 -7.28
N ALA A 343 -17.58 17.97 -5.99
CA ALA A 343 -17.75 16.62 -5.48
C ALA A 343 -19.25 16.25 -5.42
N LEU A 344 -19.64 15.18 -6.11
CA LEU A 344 -21.00 14.63 -6.15
C LEU A 344 -20.95 13.14 -5.77
N HIS A 345 -22.07 12.62 -5.24
CA HIS A 345 -22.17 11.21 -4.84
C HIS A 345 -22.94 10.32 -5.85
N GLY A 346 -23.49 10.93 -6.90
CA GLY A 346 -24.23 10.27 -7.99
C GLY A 346 -24.73 11.27 -9.00
N ASN A 347 -25.23 10.78 -10.16
CA ASN A 347 -25.72 11.61 -11.29
C ASN A 347 -24.74 12.71 -11.70
N ILE A 348 -23.50 12.34 -11.84
CA ILE A 348 -22.38 13.27 -12.11
C ILE A 348 -22.59 13.95 -13.46
N GLU A 349 -23.21 13.24 -14.39
CA GLU A 349 -23.55 13.67 -15.74
C GLU A 349 -24.44 14.93 -15.74
N LEU A 350 -25.25 15.11 -14.70
CA LEU A 350 -26.09 16.30 -14.57
C LEU A 350 -25.27 17.57 -14.31
N GLY A 351 -24.09 17.46 -13.71
CA GLY A 351 -23.25 18.61 -13.36
C GLY A 351 -23.03 19.59 -14.53
N PRO A 352 -22.48 19.16 -15.67
CA PRO A 352 -22.29 20.02 -16.81
C PRO A 352 -23.59 20.33 -17.57
N ILE A 353 -24.59 19.46 -17.53
CA ILE A 353 -25.88 19.69 -18.20
C ILE A 353 -26.59 20.90 -17.58
N VAL A 354 -26.61 21.00 -16.26
CA VAL A 354 -27.24 22.09 -15.53
C VAL A 354 -26.32 23.31 -15.29
N GLY A 355 -25.07 23.24 -15.76
CA GLY A 355 -24.11 24.33 -15.70
C GLY A 355 -23.37 24.47 -14.36
N MET A 356 -23.39 23.46 -13.48
CA MET A 356 -22.61 23.40 -12.24
C MET A 356 -21.14 23.16 -12.51
N ALA A 357 -20.82 22.42 -13.58
CA ALA A 357 -19.47 22.09 -13.99
C ALA A 357 -19.30 22.29 -15.51
N ASP A 358 -18.05 22.32 -15.98
CA ASP A 358 -17.72 22.38 -17.40
C ASP A 358 -17.57 20.96 -17.97
N ARG A 359 -17.01 20.06 -17.16
CA ARG A 359 -16.64 18.67 -17.48
C ARG A 359 -17.00 17.73 -16.33
N ILE A 360 -16.95 16.46 -16.60
CA ILE A 360 -16.94 15.40 -15.59
C ILE A 360 -15.64 14.61 -15.67
N VAL A 361 -15.26 14.01 -14.53
CA VAL A 361 -14.34 12.86 -14.48
C VAL A 361 -15.08 11.72 -13.84
N ASP A 362 -15.22 10.63 -14.57
CA ASP A 362 -15.95 9.45 -14.10
C ASP A 362 -15.36 8.17 -14.66
N ILE A 363 -15.70 7.05 -14.02
CA ILE A 363 -15.26 5.71 -14.41
C ILE A 363 -16.20 5.13 -15.48
N THR A 364 -15.63 4.47 -16.47
CA THR A 364 -16.40 3.78 -17.51
C THR A 364 -15.75 2.46 -17.91
N ALA A 365 -16.58 1.47 -18.22
CA ALA A 365 -16.11 0.22 -18.82
C ALA A 365 -16.41 0.19 -20.35
N THR A 366 -17.58 0.69 -20.77
CA THR A 366 -18.05 0.60 -22.15
C THR A 366 -18.43 1.94 -22.78
N GLY A 367 -18.48 3.00 -21.99
CA GLY A 367 -18.92 4.34 -22.44
C GLY A 367 -20.42 4.46 -22.70
N THR A 368 -21.25 3.46 -22.39
CA THR A 368 -22.68 3.45 -22.68
C THR A 368 -23.41 4.59 -21.98
N THR A 369 -23.21 4.75 -20.68
CA THR A 369 -23.84 5.83 -19.88
C THR A 369 -23.50 7.22 -20.40
N LEU A 370 -22.26 7.43 -20.82
CA LEU A 370 -21.82 8.70 -21.40
C LEU A 370 -22.60 9.04 -22.68
N LYS A 371 -22.73 8.04 -23.58
CA LYS A 371 -23.48 8.20 -24.85
C LYS A 371 -24.97 8.45 -24.62
N GLU A 372 -25.59 7.74 -23.67
CA GLU A 372 -27.01 7.90 -23.31
C GLU A 372 -27.31 9.30 -22.75
N ASN A 373 -26.30 9.99 -22.18
CA ASN A 373 -26.44 11.33 -21.64
C ASN A 373 -25.81 12.43 -22.52
N ASP A 374 -25.58 12.15 -23.82
CA ASP A 374 -24.99 13.08 -24.81
C ASP A 374 -23.64 13.68 -24.35
N LEU A 375 -22.84 12.89 -23.65
CA LEU A 375 -21.46 13.26 -23.26
C LEU A 375 -20.45 12.69 -24.27
N VAL A 376 -19.45 13.51 -24.59
CA VAL A 376 -18.31 13.12 -25.42
C VAL A 376 -17.05 13.06 -24.56
N VAL A 377 -16.28 12.00 -24.72
CA VAL A 377 -14.98 11.87 -24.10
C VAL A 377 -14.01 12.84 -24.74
N VAL A 378 -13.32 13.63 -23.95
CA VAL A 378 -12.26 14.57 -24.36
C VAL A 378 -10.87 14.09 -23.99
N ASP A 379 -10.78 13.23 -22.98
CA ASP A 379 -9.56 12.55 -22.57
C ASP A 379 -9.91 11.19 -21.94
N ASP A 380 -9.21 10.13 -22.31
CA ASP A 380 -9.40 8.77 -21.82
C ASP A 380 -8.15 8.18 -21.12
N ASP A 381 -7.10 9.00 -20.94
CA ASP A 381 -5.84 8.61 -20.28
C ASP A 381 -5.73 9.16 -18.86
N VAL A 382 -6.82 9.11 -18.10
CA VAL A 382 -6.83 9.58 -16.70
C VAL A 382 -6.28 8.52 -15.75
N MET A 383 -6.85 7.31 -15.75
CA MET A 383 -6.43 6.20 -14.91
C MET A 383 -7.05 4.88 -15.40
N ASN A 384 -6.23 3.86 -15.54
CA ASN A 384 -6.70 2.49 -15.78
C ASN A 384 -6.94 1.76 -14.46
N CYS A 385 -8.03 0.99 -14.39
CA CYS A 385 -8.47 0.34 -13.18
C CYS A 385 -8.66 -1.16 -13.36
N SER A 386 -8.28 -1.90 -12.32
CA SER A 386 -8.59 -3.32 -12.15
C SER A 386 -8.71 -3.64 -10.66
N ALA A 387 -9.28 -4.80 -10.34
CA ALA A 387 -9.40 -5.22 -8.95
C ALA A 387 -8.02 -5.56 -8.36
N ARG A 388 -7.81 -5.15 -7.13
CA ARG A 388 -6.61 -5.40 -6.33
C ARG A 388 -6.94 -6.26 -5.12
N PHE A 389 -6.06 -7.19 -4.81
CA PHE A 389 -5.98 -7.78 -3.47
C PHE A 389 -5.05 -6.94 -2.61
N PHE A 390 -5.51 -6.55 -1.44
CA PHE A 390 -4.80 -5.66 -0.54
C PHE A 390 -4.99 -6.08 0.93
N ALA A 391 -4.11 -5.62 1.81
CA ALA A 391 -4.16 -5.95 3.23
C ALA A 391 -3.75 -4.77 4.11
N SER A 392 -4.11 -4.83 5.40
CA SER A 392 -3.54 -3.93 6.38
C SER A 392 -2.06 -4.28 6.64
N PRO A 393 -1.20 -3.29 6.94
CA PRO A 393 0.19 -3.52 7.26
C PRO A 393 0.41 -4.54 8.39
N ALA A 394 -0.42 -4.49 9.42
CA ALA A 394 -0.34 -5.41 10.55
C ALA A 394 -0.74 -6.85 10.16
N ALA A 395 -1.83 -7.02 9.41
CA ALA A 395 -2.28 -8.34 8.97
C ALA A 395 -1.26 -8.99 8.03
N TYR A 396 -0.74 -8.25 7.05
CA TYR A 396 0.30 -8.75 6.15
C TYR A 396 1.53 -9.26 6.89
N ARG A 397 2.00 -8.54 7.92
CA ARG A 397 3.21 -8.87 8.67
C ARG A 397 3.01 -9.95 9.72
N ARG A 398 1.84 -10.00 10.36
CA ARG A 398 1.56 -10.89 11.50
C ARG A 398 0.78 -12.15 11.14
N ASN A 399 0.01 -12.14 10.05
CA ASN A 399 -0.83 -13.26 9.66
C ASN A 399 -0.28 -13.97 8.41
N PRO A 400 0.36 -15.15 8.54
CA PRO A 400 0.89 -15.89 7.38
C PRO A 400 -0.19 -16.24 6.35
N GLN A 401 -1.45 -16.42 6.75
CA GLN A 401 -2.55 -16.74 5.82
C GLN A 401 -2.76 -15.63 4.77
N VAL A 402 -2.53 -14.36 5.13
CA VAL A 402 -2.64 -13.23 4.18
C VAL A 402 -1.58 -13.34 3.08
N ARG A 403 -0.33 -13.67 3.45
CA ARG A 403 0.77 -13.86 2.48
C ARG A 403 0.53 -15.07 1.59
N THR A 404 0.13 -16.20 2.19
CA THR A 404 -0.22 -17.42 1.43
C THR A 404 -1.34 -17.16 0.42
N LEU A 405 -2.37 -16.38 0.82
CA LEU A 405 -3.47 -16.00 -0.07
C LEU A 405 -2.98 -15.07 -1.20
N ALA A 406 -2.13 -14.09 -0.91
CA ALA A 406 -1.53 -13.22 -1.93
C ALA A 406 -0.75 -14.03 -2.97
N GLU A 407 0.09 -14.98 -2.53
CA GLU A 407 0.84 -15.86 -3.42
C GLU A 407 -0.09 -16.75 -4.27
N ALA A 408 -1.14 -17.31 -3.68
CA ALA A 408 -2.10 -18.12 -4.40
C ALA A 408 -2.83 -17.30 -5.47
N LEU A 409 -3.29 -16.09 -5.12
CA LEU A 409 -3.95 -15.17 -6.05
C LEU A 409 -3.01 -14.71 -7.18
N SER A 410 -1.76 -14.40 -6.87
CA SER A 410 -0.77 -14.00 -7.88
C SER A 410 -0.49 -15.08 -8.93
N ARG A 411 -0.59 -16.37 -8.56
CA ARG A 411 -0.38 -17.49 -9.51
C ARG A 411 -1.55 -17.71 -10.47
N ILE A 412 -2.73 -17.24 -10.12
CA ILE A 412 -3.96 -17.51 -10.89
C ILE A 412 -4.52 -16.27 -11.60
N SER A 413 -3.97 -15.08 -11.31
CA SER A 413 -4.27 -13.81 -11.99
C SER A 413 -3.35 -13.61 -13.19
#